data_639f076fcd218b9a4682b6d1a1f8aa11
#
_entry.id   639f076fcd218b9a4682b6d1a1f8aa11
#
_cell.length_a   1.000
_cell.length_b   1.000
_cell.length_c   1.000
_cell.angle_alpha   90.00
_cell.angle_beta   90.00
_cell.angle_gamma   90.00
#
_symmetry.space_group_name_H-M   'P 1'
#
loop_
_entity.id
_entity.type
_entity.pdbx_description
1 polymer ?
#
loop_
_entity_poly.entity_id
_entity_poly.type
_entity_poly.pdbx_seq_one_letter_code
_entity_poly.pdbx_strand_id
1 'polypeptide(L)'
;MAEVNLQEIHDTLLSIAFEAGRMILGANPNDVSTGTKLNSVDIVTETDQAVERMISTRLKTTYPTFAFVGEETYVAGETRVTDAPTFIVDPIDGTTNFIHGFPNACVSLGFAVGRVPSVGVVYNPFQDLLFTGIRGHGSFVQRNASLAEGAAGRGPKQRLPLAGRGSGAAAPPLTGLGAALVAVEWGSSRDGPNFEVKARTFERLAASREAGGSMVHSLRSLGSAALNLCACAAGQVDAYWEGGCYAWDVCAGWCILAEAGGFVASGNPGEWEPAIDSRVYLAVRGAPSGQRELVEEFWAVIGDGRMDYQH
;
A
#
# COMPACT_ATOMS: atom_id res chain seq x y z
N MET A 1 17.97 20.68 -13.29
CA MET A 1 17.10 19.55 -13.65
C MET A 1 15.79 20.13 -14.14
N ALA A 2 15.22 19.64 -15.25
CA ALA A 2 13.88 20.08 -15.65
C ALA A 2 12.89 19.77 -14.52
N GLU A 3 11.97 20.71 -14.28
CA GLU A 3 10.91 20.54 -13.28
C GLU A 3 10.06 19.34 -13.67
N VAL A 4 9.89 18.37 -12.74
CA VAL A 4 9.11 17.15 -12.98
C VAL A 4 7.64 17.51 -12.92
N ASN A 5 6.90 17.31 -14.00
CA ASN A 5 5.45 17.56 -14.06
C ASN A 5 4.69 16.37 -13.44
N LEU A 6 4.34 16.50 -12.14
CA LEU A 6 3.66 15.42 -11.40
C LEU A 6 2.24 15.12 -11.96
N GLN A 7 1.55 16.11 -12.55
CA GLN A 7 0.25 15.89 -13.16
C GLN A 7 0.36 15.03 -14.43
N GLU A 8 1.35 15.29 -15.29
CA GLU A 8 1.61 14.49 -16.48
C GLU A 8 1.97 13.04 -16.13
N ILE A 9 2.83 12.87 -15.07
CA ILE A 9 3.15 11.55 -14.53
C ILE A 9 1.87 10.83 -14.07
N HIS A 10 1.03 11.50 -13.27
CA HIS A 10 -0.23 10.94 -12.79
C HIS A 10 -1.12 10.47 -13.95
N ASP A 11 -1.32 11.29 -14.98
CA ASP A 11 -2.20 10.97 -16.10
C ASP A 11 -1.66 9.79 -16.92
N THR A 12 -0.35 9.71 -17.04
CA THR A 12 0.32 8.55 -17.66
C THR A 12 0.12 7.28 -16.82
N LEU A 13 0.36 7.34 -15.51
CA LEU A 13 0.15 6.20 -14.60
C LEU A 13 -1.31 5.75 -14.57
N LEU A 14 -2.25 6.68 -14.61
CA LEU A 14 -3.68 6.38 -14.67
C LEU A 14 -4.05 5.58 -15.95
N SER A 15 -3.54 6.00 -17.10
CA SER A 15 -3.73 5.27 -18.37
C SER A 15 -3.16 3.86 -18.30
N ILE A 16 -1.98 3.71 -17.71
CA ILE A 16 -1.29 2.42 -17.53
C ILE A 16 -2.07 1.53 -16.55
N ALA A 17 -2.58 2.08 -15.45
CA ALA A 17 -3.34 1.32 -14.45
C ALA A 17 -4.60 0.66 -15.06
N PHE A 18 -5.33 1.34 -15.91
CA PHE A 18 -6.49 0.76 -16.61
C PHE A 18 -6.09 -0.32 -17.62
N GLU A 19 -4.95 -0.16 -18.30
CA GLU A 19 -4.42 -1.19 -19.20
C GLU A 19 -4.01 -2.44 -18.42
N ALA A 20 -3.25 -2.27 -17.33
CA ALA A 20 -2.87 -3.33 -16.41
C ALA A 20 -4.10 -4.05 -15.85
N GLY A 21 -5.10 -3.30 -15.40
CA GLY A 21 -6.35 -3.87 -14.88
C GLY A 21 -7.09 -4.75 -15.89
N ARG A 22 -7.09 -4.38 -17.18
CA ARG A 22 -7.68 -5.24 -18.23
C ARG A 22 -6.88 -6.52 -18.43
N MET A 23 -5.54 -6.46 -18.34
CA MET A 23 -4.69 -7.66 -18.43
C MET A 23 -4.95 -8.59 -17.24
N ILE A 24 -5.03 -8.05 -16.02
CA ILE A 24 -5.30 -8.80 -14.78
C ILE A 24 -6.66 -9.49 -14.86
N LEU A 25 -7.72 -8.78 -15.27
CA LEU A 25 -9.07 -9.36 -15.41
C LEU A 25 -9.18 -10.37 -16.56
N GLY A 26 -8.35 -10.22 -17.59
CA GLY A 26 -8.31 -11.15 -18.73
C GLY A 26 -7.55 -12.44 -18.44
N ALA A 27 -6.78 -12.50 -17.36
CA ALA A 27 -6.07 -13.69 -16.95
C ALA A 27 -7.01 -14.65 -16.20
N ASN A 28 -6.88 -15.95 -16.49
CA ASN A 28 -7.61 -16.99 -15.75
C ASN A 28 -6.68 -17.56 -14.68
N PRO A 29 -6.92 -17.30 -13.38
CA PRO A 29 -6.06 -17.79 -12.30
C PRO A 29 -5.85 -19.32 -12.32
N ASN A 30 -6.81 -20.08 -12.85
CA ASN A 30 -6.72 -21.54 -12.92
C ASN A 30 -5.78 -22.05 -14.03
N ASP A 31 -5.52 -21.22 -15.02
CA ASP A 31 -4.66 -21.56 -16.18
C ASP A 31 -3.26 -20.93 -16.06
N VAL A 32 -3.02 -20.14 -14.99
CA VAL A 32 -1.76 -19.44 -14.81
C VAL A 32 -0.72 -20.37 -14.20
N SER A 33 0.42 -20.51 -14.86
CA SER A 33 1.59 -21.17 -14.27
C SER A 33 2.08 -20.35 -13.08
N THR A 34 2.17 -20.95 -11.92
CA THR A 34 2.62 -20.32 -10.68
C THR A 34 4.03 -20.77 -10.31
N GLY A 35 4.87 -19.80 -9.97
CA GLY A 35 6.16 -20.03 -9.34
C GLY A 35 6.15 -19.55 -7.88
N THR A 36 7.23 -19.81 -7.17
CA THR A 36 7.44 -19.27 -5.82
C THR A 36 8.81 -18.59 -5.77
N LYS A 37 8.90 -17.43 -5.09
CA LYS A 37 10.17 -16.70 -4.92
C LYS A 37 10.94 -17.22 -3.70
N LEU A 38 10.41 -17.03 -2.50
CA LEU A 38 11.04 -17.43 -1.24
C LEU A 38 10.48 -18.75 -0.70
N ASN A 39 9.18 -18.93 -0.74
CA ASN A 39 8.47 -20.11 -0.22
C ASN A 39 7.06 -20.25 -0.84
N SER A 40 6.27 -21.24 -0.39
CA SER A 40 4.95 -21.54 -0.95
C SER A 40 3.88 -20.45 -0.77
N VAL A 41 4.15 -19.40 -0.01
CA VAL A 41 3.22 -18.26 0.17
C VAL A 41 3.70 -16.99 -0.53
N ASP A 42 4.88 -17.03 -1.14
CA ASP A 42 5.46 -15.96 -1.94
C ASP A 42 5.36 -16.36 -3.42
N ILE A 43 4.22 -16.09 -4.01
CA ILE A 43 3.79 -16.60 -5.32
C ILE A 43 4.00 -15.53 -6.38
N VAL A 44 4.46 -15.96 -7.55
CA VAL A 44 4.54 -15.16 -8.77
C VAL A 44 3.82 -15.85 -9.90
N THR A 45 3.17 -15.09 -10.77
CA THR A 45 2.48 -15.62 -11.93
C THR A 45 3.03 -15.05 -13.25
N GLU A 46 2.76 -15.73 -14.36
CA GLU A 46 3.08 -15.19 -15.69
C GLU A 46 2.36 -13.86 -15.95
N THR A 47 1.23 -13.64 -15.28
CA THR A 47 0.45 -12.40 -15.38
C THR A 47 1.22 -11.24 -14.75
N ASP A 48 1.80 -11.42 -13.55
CA ASP A 48 2.62 -10.40 -12.88
C ASP A 48 3.74 -9.92 -13.82
N GLN A 49 4.48 -10.87 -14.38
CA GLN A 49 5.57 -10.58 -15.30
C GLN A 49 5.11 -9.91 -16.60
N ALA A 50 3.97 -10.32 -17.15
CA ALA A 50 3.43 -9.72 -18.39
C ALA A 50 2.96 -8.29 -18.13
N VAL A 51 2.31 -8.03 -17.00
CA VAL A 51 1.85 -6.70 -16.58
C VAL A 51 3.06 -5.79 -16.35
N GLU A 52 4.08 -6.24 -15.59
CA GLU A 52 5.28 -5.42 -15.37
C GLU A 52 6.02 -5.12 -16.67
N ARG A 53 6.16 -6.09 -17.59
CA ARG A 53 6.77 -5.83 -18.91
C ARG A 53 6.03 -4.75 -19.69
N MET A 54 4.70 -4.76 -19.70
CA MET A 54 3.89 -3.73 -20.35
C MET A 54 4.14 -2.36 -19.70
N ILE A 55 4.06 -2.27 -18.37
CA ILE A 55 4.25 -1.04 -17.60
C ILE A 55 5.66 -0.48 -17.83
N SER A 56 6.70 -1.29 -17.63
CA SER A 56 8.10 -0.86 -17.77
C SER A 56 8.42 -0.41 -19.19
N THR A 57 7.89 -1.08 -20.22
CA THR A 57 8.08 -0.69 -21.64
C THR A 57 7.47 0.68 -21.90
N ARG A 58 6.23 0.92 -21.46
CA ARG A 58 5.57 2.21 -21.66
C ARG A 58 6.29 3.34 -20.93
N LEU A 59 6.66 3.12 -19.67
CA LEU A 59 7.34 4.14 -18.85
C LEU A 59 8.72 4.46 -19.39
N LYS A 60 9.54 3.46 -19.74
CA LYS A 60 10.88 3.68 -20.30
C LYS A 60 10.84 4.36 -21.69
N THR A 61 9.80 4.12 -22.46
CA THR A 61 9.61 4.78 -23.75
C THR A 61 9.22 6.25 -23.58
N THR A 62 8.34 6.55 -22.63
CA THR A 62 7.85 7.92 -22.38
C THR A 62 8.83 8.76 -21.57
N TYR A 63 9.50 8.13 -20.59
CA TYR A 63 10.43 8.78 -19.64
C TYR A 63 11.80 8.07 -19.61
N PRO A 64 12.58 8.09 -20.68
CA PRO A 64 13.80 7.29 -20.82
C PRO A 64 14.93 7.66 -19.83
N THR A 65 14.82 8.82 -19.18
CA THR A 65 15.84 9.31 -18.21
C THR A 65 15.45 9.03 -16.74
N PHE A 66 14.24 8.53 -16.49
CA PHE A 66 13.81 8.23 -15.13
C PHE A 66 14.14 6.78 -14.77
N ALA A 67 14.44 6.56 -13.51
CA ALA A 67 14.69 5.22 -12.99
C ALA A 67 13.39 4.40 -12.89
N PHE A 68 13.53 3.09 -12.85
CA PHE A 68 12.44 2.14 -12.69
C PHE A 68 12.84 1.06 -11.69
N VAL A 69 11.97 0.82 -10.71
CA VAL A 69 12.05 -0.27 -9.74
C VAL A 69 10.73 -1.02 -9.79
N GLY A 70 10.77 -2.28 -10.20
CA GLY A 70 9.60 -3.16 -10.26
C GLY A 70 9.87 -4.44 -9.50
N GLU A 71 8.81 -5.05 -9.00
CA GLU A 71 8.89 -6.29 -8.21
C GLU A 71 9.53 -7.44 -8.99
N GLU A 72 9.12 -7.64 -10.26
CA GLU A 72 9.54 -8.78 -11.07
C GLU A 72 10.95 -8.63 -11.67
N THR A 73 11.42 -7.39 -11.76
CA THR A 73 12.76 -7.06 -12.27
C THR A 73 13.73 -6.67 -11.15
N TYR A 74 13.32 -6.75 -9.89
CA TYR A 74 14.16 -6.47 -8.74
C TYR A 74 15.29 -7.50 -8.59
N VAL A 75 16.50 -6.99 -8.36
CA VAL A 75 17.67 -7.80 -8.03
C VAL A 75 18.21 -7.33 -6.67
N ALA A 76 18.17 -8.23 -5.68
CA ALA A 76 18.64 -7.95 -4.33
C ALA A 76 20.10 -7.50 -4.31
N GLY A 77 20.40 -6.43 -3.60
CA GLY A 77 21.73 -5.83 -3.51
C GLY A 77 22.14 -4.94 -4.69
N GLU A 78 21.44 -4.99 -5.83
CA GLU A 78 21.72 -4.18 -7.02
C GLU A 78 20.68 -3.08 -7.23
N THR A 79 19.38 -3.45 -7.19
CA THR A 79 18.28 -2.50 -7.40
C THR A 79 18.03 -1.70 -6.14
N ARG A 80 18.10 -0.37 -6.23
CA ARG A 80 17.86 0.55 -5.10
C ARG A 80 17.04 1.75 -5.53
N VAL A 81 16.21 2.26 -4.61
CA VAL A 81 15.59 3.56 -4.77
C VAL A 81 16.63 4.65 -4.48
N THR A 82 16.86 5.51 -5.46
CA THR A 82 17.82 6.64 -5.36
C THR A 82 17.09 7.97 -5.32
N ASP A 83 17.82 9.07 -5.21
CA ASP A 83 17.24 10.42 -5.26
C ASP A 83 16.73 10.82 -6.66
N ALA A 84 17.11 10.08 -7.69
CA ALA A 84 16.61 10.31 -9.05
C ALA A 84 15.09 10.09 -9.12
N PRO A 85 14.38 10.81 -10.03
CA PRO A 85 12.99 10.51 -10.31
C PRO A 85 12.82 9.04 -10.69
N THR A 86 12.01 8.30 -9.93
CA THR A 86 11.93 6.84 -10.01
C THR A 86 10.47 6.38 -10.04
N PHE A 87 10.11 5.58 -11.04
CA PHE A 87 8.87 4.78 -11.01
C PHE A 87 9.07 3.54 -10.15
N ILE A 88 8.14 3.27 -9.26
CA ILE A 88 8.19 2.18 -8.30
C ILE A 88 6.88 1.40 -8.41
N VAL A 89 6.94 0.16 -8.87
CA VAL A 89 5.79 -0.56 -9.43
C VAL A 89 5.67 -1.96 -8.85
N ASP A 90 4.44 -2.29 -8.42
CA ASP A 90 3.99 -3.65 -8.20
C ASP A 90 2.91 -3.98 -9.24
N PRO A 91 3.12 -4.97 -10.10
CA PRO A 91 2.17 -5.35 -11.13
C PRO A 91 0.87 -5.94 -10.56
N ILE A 92 0.94 -6.73 -9.48
CA ILE A 92 -0.23 -7.32 -8.80
C ILE A 92 0.06 -7.43 -7.30
N ASP A 93 -0.11 -6.34 -6.55
CA ASP A 93 -0.10 -6.41 -5.09
C ASP A 93 -1.29 -7.24 -4.59
N GLY A 94 -0.96 -8.31 -3.86
CA GLY A 94 -1.91 -9.33 -3.42
C GLY A 94 -2.02 -10.52 -4.37
N THR A 95 -0.91 -11.03 -4.90
CA THR A 95 -0.85 -12.19 -5.82
C THR A 95 -1.54 -13.43 -5.23
N THR A 96 -1.44 -13.66 -3.92
CA THR A 96 -2.18 -14.73 -3.24
C THR A 96 -3.70 -14.54 -3.39
N ASN A 97 -4.20 -13.32 -3.21
CA ASN A 97 -5.62 -13.00 -3.38
C ASN A 97 -6.06 -13.20 -4.83
N PHE A 98 -5.23 -12.77 -5.78
CA PHE A 98 -5.46 -12.97 -7.20
C PHE A 98 -5.67 -14.44 -7.54
N ILE A 99 -4.77 -15.32 -7.10
CA ILE A 99 -4.82 -16.76 -7.37
C ILE A 99 -6.06 -17.42 -6.75
N HIS A 100 -6.43 -17.00 -5.55
CA HIS A 100 -7.60 -17.53 -4.85
C HIS A 100 -8.95 -16.88 -5.27
N GLY A 101 -8.92 -15.91 -6.19
CA GLY A 101 -10.13 -15.19 -6.61
C GLY A 101 -10.72 -14.29 -5.52
N PHE A 102 -9.93 -13.95 -4.47
CA PHE A 102 -10.36 -13.00 -3.48
C PHE A 102 -10.17 -11.57 -4.03
N PRO A 103 -11.24 -10.73 -4.11
CA PRO A 103 -11.23 -9.50 -4.90
C PRO A 103 -10.48 -8.34 -4.21
N ASN A 104 -9.35 -8.63 -3.58
CA ASN A 104 -8.50 -7.66 -2.88
C ASN A 104 -7.06 -7.74 -3.39
N ALA A 105 -6.91 -7.50 -4.69
CA ALA A 105 -5.63 -7.36 -5.37
C ALA A 105 -5.67 -6.14 -6.28
N CYS A 106 -4.52 -5.51 -6.55
CA CYS A 106 -4.45 -4.27 -7.32
C CYS A 106 -3.13 -4.15 -8.08
N VAL A 107 -3.09 -3.27 -9.09
CA VAL A 107 -1.85 -2.72 -9.58
C VAL A 107 -1.48 -1.49 -8.76
N SER A 108 -0.22 -1.41 -8.32
CA SER A 108 0.32 -0.31 -7.52
C SER A 108 1.41 0.43 -8.31
N LEU A 109 1.14 1.70 -8.66
CA LEU A 109 2.01 2.53 -9.50
C LEU A 109 2.43 3.76 -8.71
N GLY A 110 3.65 3.73 -8.17
CA GLY A 110 4.26 4.83 -7.44
C GLY A 110 5.26 5.61 -8.29
N PHE A 111 5.44 6.87 -7.96
CA PHE A 111 6.52 7.71 -8.46
C PHE A 111 7.13 8.52 -7.31
N ALA A 112 8.43 8.45 -7.17
CA ALA A 112 9.18 9.16 -6.13
C ALA A 112 10.20 10.12 -6.72
N VAL A 113 10.39 11.25 -6.03
CA VAL A 113 11.43 12.25 -6.32
C VAL A 113 12.20 12.52 -5.03
N GLY A 114 13.52 12.38 -5.06
CA GLY A 114 14.33 12.50 -3.85
C GLY A 114 13.92 11.50 -2.78
N ARG A 115 13.56 10.26 -3.18
CA ARG A 115 13.06 9.17 -2.31
C ARG A 115 11.73 9.48 -1.62
N VAL A 116 11.05 10.57 -1.99
CA VAL A 116 9.75 10.95 -1.43
C VAL A 116 8.63 10.55 -2.37
N PRO A 117 7.66 9.71 -1.95
CA PRO A 117 6.48 9.38 -2.73
C PRO A 117 5.75 10.65 -3.19
N SER A 118 5.61 10.84 -4.50
CA SER A 118 5.14 12.09 -5.09
C SER A 118 3.90 11.92 -5.96
N VAL A 119 3.71 10.74 -6.56
CA VAL A 119 2.48 10.34 -7.24
C VAL A 119 2.17 8.91 -6.86
N GLY A 120 0.90 8.62 -6.59
CA GLY A 120 0.39 7.27 -6.34
C GLY A 120 -0.87 6.99 -7.13
N VAL A 121 -0.92 5.85 -7.81
CA VAL A 121 -2.10 5.29 -8.47
C VAL A 121 -2.22 3.84 -8.07
N VAL A 122 -3.29 3.49 -7.37
CA VAL A 122 -3.63 2.13 -6.95
C VAL A 122 -4.98 1.77 -7.54
N TYR A 123 -5.03 0.74 -8.38
CA TYR A 123 -6.25 0.33 -9.04
C TYR A 123 -6.56 -1.14 -8.78
N ASN A 124 -7.67 -1.39 -8.10
CA ASN A 124 -8.26 -2.72 -7.93
C ASN A 124 -9.26 -2.98 -9.07
N PRO A 125 -8.91 -3.79 -10.08
CA PRO A 125 -9.79 -4.03 -11.22
C PRO A 125 -10.99 -4.93 -10.89
N PHE A 126 -10.90 -5.79 -9.86
CA PHE A 126 -11.99 -6.69 -9.45
C PHE A 126 -13.18 -5.94 -8.86
N GLN A 127 -12.93 -4.79 -8.24
CA GLN A 127 -13.94 -3.92 -7.65
C GLN A 127 -14.15 -2.65 -8.45
N ASP A 128 -13.42 -2.46 -9.54
CA ASP A 128 -13.33 -1.23 -10.32
C ASP A 128 -13.15 0.01 -9.41
N LEU A 129 -12.19 -0.11 -8.50
CA LEU A 129 -11.90 0.87 -7.45
C LEU A 129 -10.52 1.47 -7.66
N LEU A 130 -10.48 2.79 -7.89
CA LEU A 130 -9.28 3.55 -8.15
C LEU A 130 -8.98 4.50 -6.99
N PHE A 131 -7.76 4.47 -6.49
CA PHE A 131 -7.19 5.47 -5.59
C PHE A 131 -6.07 6.23 -6.30
N THR A 132 -6.03 7.56 -6.14
CA THR A 132 -4.97 8.39 -6.72
C THR A 132 -4.54 9.48 -5.74
N GLY A 133 -3.27 9.88 -5.81
CA GLY A 133 -2.72 11.00 -5.04
C GLY A 133 -1.56 11.66 -5.78
N ILE A 134 -1.47 12.98 -5.66
CA ILE A 134 -0.35 13.79 -6.17
C ILE A 134 0.09 14.70 -5.04
N ARG A 135 1.36 14.69 -4.71
CA ARG A 135 1.94 15.51 -3.64
C ARG A 135 1.58 17.00 -3.81
N GLY A 136 0.92 17.57 -2.78
CA GLY A 136 0.44 18.95 -2.76
C GLY A 136 -0.92 19.16 -3.43
N HIS A 137 -1.55 18.13 -4.02
CA HIS A 137 -2.84 18.26 -4.70
C HIS A 137 -3.96 17.43 -4.08
N GLY A 138 -3.64 16.68 -3.02
CA GLY A 138 -4.58 15.79 -2.34
C GLY A 138 -4.72 14.44 -2.98
N SER A 139 -5.50 13.57 -2.33
CA SER A 139 -5.79 12.22 -2.79
C SER A 139 -7.29 11.96 -2.91
N PHE A 140 -7.62 10.96 -3.74
CA PHE A 140 -9.00 10.72 -4.17
C PHE A 140 -9.26 9.22 -4.36
N VAL A 141 -10.53 8.84 -4.19
CA VAL A 141 -11.06 7.53 -4.56
C VAL A 141 -12.19 7.67 -5.57
N GLN A 142 -12.28 6.72 -6.50
CA GLN A 142 -13.36 6.65 -7.49
C GLN A 142 -13.79 5.19 -7.69
N ARG A 143 -15.11 4.94 -7.65
CA ARG A 143 -15.72 3.65 -7.98
C ARG A 143 -16.17 3.63 -9.42
N ASN A 144 -16.22 2.45 -10.03
CA ASN A 144 -16.55 2.26 -11.44
C ASN A 144 -15.70 3.19 -12.32
N ALA A 145 -14.41 3.26 -11.97
CA ALA A 145 -13.48 4.22 -12.52
C ALA A 145 -13.10 3.92 -13.98
N SER A 146 -13.23 2.67 -14.41
CA SER A 146 -12.94 2.23 -15.79
C SER A 146 -13.99 2.67 -16.80
N LEU A 147 -15.20 3.05 -16.35
CA LEU A 147 -16.24 3.55 -17.25
C LEU A 147 -15.84 4.90 -17.87
N ALA A 148 -16.28 5.15 -19.09
CA ALA A 148 -16.03 6.41 -19.76
C ALA A 148 -16.55 7.60 -18.95
N GLU A 149 -15.90 8.75 -19.09
CA GLU A 149 -16.35 9.98 -18.43
C GLU A 149 -17.76 10.34 -18.88
N GLY A 150 -18.62 10.66 -17.94
CA GLY A 150 -20.05 10.92 -18.19
C GLY A 150 -20.91 9.67 -18.37
N ALA A 151 -20.36 8.46 -18.38
CA ALA A 151 -21.13 7.22 -18.44
C ALA A 151 -22.00 7.04 -17.18
N ALA A 152 -23.21 6.54 -17.40
CA ALA A 152 -24.09 6.17 -16.29
C ALA A 152 -23.43 5.09 -15.43
N GLY A 153 -23.36 5.32 -14.12
CA GLY A 153 -22.75 4.38 -13.17
C GLY A 153 -21.29 4.66 -12.81
N ARG A 154 -20.57 5.52 -13.56
CA ARG A 154 -19.24 5.98 -13.11
C ARG A 154 -19.39 6.78 -11.81
N GLY A 155 -18.69 6.34 -10.77
CA GLY A 155 -18.73 7.03 -9.48
C GLY A 155 -18.05 8.40 -9.52
N PRO A 156 -18.46 9.33 -8.66
CA PRO A 156 -17.76 10.61 -8.52
C PRO A 156 -16.36 10.39 -7.94
N LYS A 157 -15.41 11.24 -8.33
CA LYS A 157 -14.10 11.34 -7.69
C LYS A 157 -14.29 11.99 -6.31
N GLN A 158 -14.06 11.21 -5.26
CA GLN A 158 -14.24 11.64 -3.87
C GLN A 158 -12.89 11.93 -3.23
N ARG A 159 -12.76 13.10 -2.59
CA ARG A 159 -11.52 13.47 -1.89
C ARG A 159 -11.35 12.62 -0.62
N LEU A 160 -10.12 12.25 -0.31
CA LEU A 160 -9.75 11.53 0.91
C LEU A 160 -9.28 12.51 2.00
N PRO A 161 -9.45 12.17 3.31
CA PRO A 161 -10.20 11.00 3.77
C PRO A 161 -11.68 11.12 3.44
N LEU A 162 -12.38 9.99 3.30
CA LEU A 162 -13.82 10.01 3.13
C LEU A 162 -14.46 10.69 4.35
N ALA A 163 -15.43 11.56 4.09
CA ALA A 163 -16.18 12.23 5.15
C ALA A 163 -16.71 11.20 6.15
N GLY A 164 -16.56 11.50 7.43
CA GLY A 164 -16.78 10.58 8.54
C GLY A 164 -18.07 9.78 8.42
N ARG A 165 -18.04 8.60 8.93
CA ARG A 165 -19.08 7.55 8.87
C ARG A 165 -20.50 8.14 9.02
N GLY A 166 -21.11 8.51 7.91
CA GLY A 166 -22.54 8.82 7.82
C GLY A 166 -22.99 10.27 7.87
N SER A 167 -22.14 11.31 7.97
CA SER A 167 -22.64 12.68 8.17
C SER A 167 -21.90 13.82 7.47
N GLY A 168 -20.94 13.56 6.59
CA GLY A 168 -20.15 14.63 5.95
C GLY A 168 -19.20 15.37 6.92
N ALA A 169 -19.03 14.87 8.13
CA ALA A 169 -18.11 15.42 9.13
C ALA A 169 -16.65 15.01 8.83
N ALA A 170 -15.71 15.83 9.27
CA ALA A 170 -14.28 15.48 9.25
C ALA A 170 -14.01 14.12 9.93
N ALA A 171 -12.91 13.46 9.54
CA ALA A 171 -12.51 12.22 10.19
C ALA A 171 -12.41 12.42 11.73
N PRO A 172 -12.93 11.48 12.55
CA PRO A 172 -12.90 11.64 13.99
C PRO A 172 -11.45 11.55 14.52
N PRO A 173 -11.18 12.16 15.70
CA PRO A 173 -9.93 11.97 16.41
C PRO A 173 -9.60 10.50 16.61
N LEU A 174 -8.30 10.17 16.71
CA LEU A 174 -7.85 8.87 17.19
C LEU A 174 -7.78 8.94 18.73
N THR A 175 -8.43 7.98 19.40
CA THR A 175 -8.57 7.98 20.86
C THR A 175 -7.80 6.83 21.52
N GLY A 176 -6.89 6.19 20.77
CA GLY A 176 -6.04 5.10 21.21
C GLY A 176 -6.41 3.76 20.60
N LEU A 177 -5.55 2.77 20.82
CA LEU A 177 -5.65 1.42 20.25
C LEU A 177 -6.96 0.71 20.60
N GLY A 178 -7.47 0.88 21.82
CA GLY A 178 -8.71 0.24 22.26
C GLY A 178 -9.96 0.66 21.46
N ALA A 179 -9.89 1.72 20.68
CA ALA A 179 -10.97 2.17 19.77
C ALA A 179 -10.63 1.99 18.29
N ALA A 180 -9.48 1.36 17.99
CA ALA A 180 -8.95 1.29 16.63
C ALA A 180 -9.36 0.01 15.90
N LEU A 181 -9.58 0.13 14.59
CA LEU A 181 -9.57 -0.96 13.64
C LEU A 181 -8.18 -1.01 13.00
N VAL A 182 -7.47 -2.11 13.16
CA VAL A 182 -6.07 -2.23 12.74
C VAL A 182 -5.92 -3.30 11.66
N ALA A 183 -5.20 -2.99 10.58
CA ALA A 183 -4.75 -3.97 9.62
C ALA A 183 -3.34 -4.47 10.01
N VAL A 184 -3.15 -5.80 10.00
CA VAL A 184 -1.88 -6.48 10.30
C VAL A 184 -1.69 -7.58 9.27
N GLU A 185 -0.55 -7.58 8.58
CA GLU A 185 -0.25 -8.61 7.60
C GLU A 185 0.86 -9.55 8.07
N TRP A 186 0.75 -10.81 7.60
CA TRP A 186 1.70 -11.86 7.96
C TRP A 186 2.95 -11.85 7.09
N GLY A 187 2.80 -11.43 5.82
CA GLY A 187 3.85 -11.50 4.83
C GLY A 187 4.33 -12.94 4.55
N SER A 188 5.54 -13.09 4.05
CA SER A 188 6.13 -14.37 3.67
C SER A 188 6.93 -15.06 4.79
N SER A 189 7.35 -14.35 5.84
CA SER A 189 8.09 -14.93 6.98
C SER A 189 7.13 -15.70 7.89
N ARG A 190 7.29 -17.02 7.99
CA ARG A 190 6.41 -17.91 8.75
C ARG A 190 7.09 -18.58 9.95
N ASP A 191 8.34 -18.27 10.18
CA ASP A 191 9.15 -18.72 11.32
C ASP A 191 10.19 -17.65 11.69
N GLY A 192 10.95 -17.92 12.74
CA GLY A 192 12.04 -17.08 13.21
C GLY A 192 11.60 -15.76 13.84
N PRO A 193 12.57 -14.86 14.13
CA PRO A 193 12.34 -13.65 14.94
C PRO A 193 11.27 -12.72 14.38
N ASN A 194 11.23 -12.51 13.06
CA ASN A 194 10.23 -11.63 12.44
C ASN A 194 8.81 -12.15 12.62
N PHE A 195 8.61 -13.47 12.44
CA PHE A 195 7.31 -14.10 12.68
C PHE A 195 6.91 -14.04 14.16
N GLU A 196 7.83 -14.29 15.08
CA GLU A 196 7.57 -14.23 16.52
C GLU A 196 7.15 -12.83 16.98
N VAL A 197 7.77 -11.78 16.44
CA VAL A 197 7.36 -10.39 16.70
C VAL A 197 5.94 -10.15 16.22
N LYS A 198 5.62 -10.59 14.98
CA LYS A 198 4.26 -10.44 14.42
C LYS A 198 3.20 -11.18 15.24
N ALA A 199 3.46 -12.46 15.56
CA ALA A 199 2.52 -13.29 16.31
C ALA A 199 2.24 -12.72 17.71
N ARG A 200 3.29 -12.32 18.44
CA ARG A 200 3.16 -11.70 19.78
C ARG A 200 2.45 -10.34 19.71
N THR A 201 2.75 -9.52 18.72
CA THR A 201 2.08 -8.23 18.55
C THR A 201 0.60 -8.41 18.22
N PHE A 202 0.26 -9.35 17.34
CA PHE A 202 -1.13 -9.71 17.04
C PHE A 202 -1.88 -10.14 18.31
N GLU A 203 -1.29 -11.05 19.11
CA GLU A 203 -1.86 -11.52 20.38
C GLU A 203 -2.13 -10.34 21.33
N ARG A 204 -1.15 -9.46 21.53
CA ARG A 204 -1.26 -8.29 22.44
C ARG A 204 -2.29 -7.27 21.95
N LEU A 205 -2.41 -7.05 20.65
CA LEU A 205 -3.44 -6.18 20.10
C LEU A 205 -4.85 -6.74 20.36
N ALA A 206 -5.03 -8.05 20.21
CA ALA A 206 -6.32 -8.73 20.30
C ALA A 206 -6.76 -9.02 21.74
N ALA A 207 -5.83 -9.34 22.62
CA ALA A 207 -6.11 -9.76 23.99
C ALA A 207 -6.82 -8.66 24.80
N SER A 208 -7.62 -9.09 25.80
CA SER A 208 -8.34 -8.17 26.69
C SER A 208 -7.35 -7.35 27.56
N ARG A 209 -7.83 -6.23 28.09
CA ARG A 209 -7.03 -5.38 28.97
C ARG A 209 -6.65 -6.10 30.27
N GLU A 210 -7.53 -6.97 30.80
CA GLU A 210 -7.27 -7.79 31.96
C GLU A 210 -6.15 -8.81 31.72
N ALA A 211 -6.01 -9.27 30.49
CA ALA A 211 -4.91 -10.14 30.05
C ALA A 211 -3.66 -9.36 29.62
N GLY A 212 -3.63 -8.03 29.83
CA GLY A 212 -2.51 -7.17 29.46
C GLY A 212 -2.45 -6.78 27.98
N GLY A 213 -3.53 -6.99 27.22
CA GLY A 213 -3.65 -6.60 25.81
C GLY A 213 -4.25 -5.21 25.60
N SER A 214 -4.28 -4.77 24.35
CA SER A 214 -4.86 -3.49 23.95
C SER A 214 -6.36 -3.54 23.66
N MET A 215 -6.91 -4.75 23.43
CA MET A 215 -8.32 -4.97 23.13
C MET A 215 -8.81 -4.05 21.99
N VAL A 216 -8.07 -4.03 20.87
CA VAL A 216 -8.47 -3.24 19.70
C VAL A 216 -9.87 -3.64 19.23
N HIS A 217 -10.59 -2.74 18.58
CA HIS A 217 -11.95 -3.06 18.09
C HIS A 217 -11.96 -4.29 17.18
N SER A 218 -11.01 -4.41 16.28
CA SER A 218 -10.80 -5.63 15.48
C SER A 218 -9.49 -5.57 14.72
N LEU A 219 -9.04 -6.73 14.25
CA LEU A 219 -7.90 -6.89 13.36
C LEU A 219 -8.36 -7.32 11.97
N ARG A 220 -7.58 -6.94 10.96
CA ARG A 220 -7.76 -7.33 9.57
C ARG A 220 -6.44 -7.81 9.00
N SER A 221 -6.49 -8.88 8.20
CA SER A 221 -5.42 -9.31 7.31
C SER A 221 -6.06 -9.48 5.94
N LEU A 222 -5.77 -8.59 5.02
CA LEU A 222 -6.47 -8.47 3.74
C LEU A 222 -5.58 -8.83 2.55
N GLY A 223 -4.25 -8.97 2.76
CA GLY A 223 -3.31 -9.52 1.82
C GLY A 223 -2.92 -8.59 0.66
N SER A 224 -3.00 -7.27 0.84
CA SER A 224 -2.54 -6.26 -0.11
C SER A 224 -2.07 -5.03 0.66
N ALA A 225 -0.78 -4.73 0.61
CA ALA A 225 -0.19 -3.59 1.32
C ALA A 225 -0.65 -2.25 0.75
N ALA A 226 -0.69 -2.11 -0.57
CA ALA A 226 -1.16 -0.91 -1.23
C ALA A 226 -2.64 -0.61 -0.90
N LEU A 227 -3.51 -1.63 -0.91
CA LEU A 227 -4.92 -1.45 -0.54
C LEU A 227 -5.11 -1.19 0.96
N ASN A 228 -4.27 -1.74 1.84
CA ASN A 228 -4.27 -1.41 3.27
C ASN A 228 -3.91 0.06 3.51
N LEU A 229 -2.89 0.58 2.81
CA LEU A 229 -2.55 2.01 2.85
C LEU A 229 -3.68 2.89 2.30
N CYS A 230 -4.32 2.47 1.21
CA CYS A 230 -5.51 3.15 0.67
C CYS A 230 -6.71 3.11 1.64
N ALA A 231 -6.90 2.00 2.36
CA ALA A 231 -7.94 1.89 3.38
C ALA A 231 -7.67 2.85 4.57
N CYS A 232 -6.40 3.01 4.99
CA CYS A 232 -6.00 4.04 5.94
C CYS A 232 -6.28 5.46 5.38
N ALA A 233 -5.89 5.72 4.14
CA ALA A 233 -6.13 7.01 3.48
C ALA A 233 -7.63 7.35 3.41
N ALA A 234 -8.47 6.35 3.19
CA ALA A 234 -9.92 6.49 3.16
C ALA A 234 -10.56 6.61 4.57
N GLY A 235 -9.82 6.38 5.64
CA GLY A 235 -10.35 6.33 7.00
C GLY A 235 -11.16 5.07 7.32
N GLN A 236 -11.01 4.01 6.54
CA GLN A 236 -11.70 2.72 6.73
C GLN A 236 -11.02 1.86 7.79
N VAL A 237 -9.70 1.96 7.93
CA VAL A 237 -8.92 1.43 9.05
C VAL A 237 -8.13 2.56 9.70
N ASP A 238 -7.86 2.44 11.01
CA ASP A 238 -7.19 3.48 11.78
C ASP A 238 -5.68 3.38 11.68
N ALA A 239 -5.14 2.16 11.61
CA ALA A 239 -3.72 1.90 11.42
C ALA A 239 -3.49 0.63 10.58
N TYR A 240 -2.35 0.58 9.91
CA TYR A 240 -1.84 -0.59 9.22
C TYR A 240 -0.38 -0.85 9.58
N TRP A 241 -0.05 -2.08 9.97
CA TRP A 241 1.28 -2.49 10.38
C TRP A 241 1.74 -3.73 9.64
N GLU A 242 2.91 -3.65 9.05
CA GLU A 242 3.53 -4.76 8.35
C GLU A 242 5.06 -4.66 8.31
N GLY A 243 5.71 -5.82 8.25
CA GLY A 243 7.12 -5.97 7.94
C GLY A 243 7.32 -6.99 6.83
N GLY A 244 8.28 -6.72 5.96
CA GLY A 244 8.60 -7.51 4.78
C GLY A 244 8.21 -6.88 3.46
N CYS A 245 7.40 -5.80 3.49
CA CYS A 245 7.07 -5.03 2.28
C CYS A 245 8.32 -4.44 1.64
N TYR A 246 8.28 -4.31 0.34
CA TYR A 246 9.26 -3.56 -0.45
C TYR A 246 8.74 -2.17 -0.80
N ALA A 247 9.56 -1.38 -1.48
CA ALA A 247 9.16 -0.03 -1.89
C ALA A 247 7.96 -0.04 -2.86
N TRP A 248 7.80 -1.05 -3.70
CA TRP A 248 6.70 -1.16 -4.66
C TRP A 248 5.35 -1.42 -4.01
N ASP A 249 5.32 -2.14 -2.86
CA ASP A 249 4.10 -2.37 -2.09
C ASP A 249 3.57 -1.08 -1.45
N VAL A 250 4.47 -0.13 -1.13
CA VAL A 250 4.12 1.01 -0.27
C VAL A 250 4.13 2.38 -0.97
N CYS A 251 4.95 2.59 -2.00
CA CYS A 251 5.18 3.92 -2.58
C CYS A 251 3.89 4.63 -3.00
N ALA A 252 3.04 3.96 -3.78
CA ALA A 252 1.80 4.55 -4.27
C ALA A 252 0.81 4.82 -3.12
N GLY A 253 0.58 3.82 -2.27
CA GLY A 253 -0.31 3.92 -1.11
C GLY A 253 0.17 4.97 -0.11
N TRP A 254 1.47 5.12 0.10
CA TRP A 254 2.04 6.13 0.98
C TRP A 254 1.78 7.55 0.46
N CYS A 255 1.98 7.82 -0.83
CA CYS A 255 1.61 9.11 -1.41
C CYS A 255 0.13 9.43 -1.18
N ILE A 256 -0.76 8.46 -1.46
CA ILE A 256 -2.20 8.61 -1.29
C ILE A 256 -2.57 8.88 0.18
N LEU A 257 -1.95 8.15 1.12
CA LEU A 257 -2.16 8.32 2.55
C LEU A 257 -1.69 9.69 3.06
N ALA A 258 -0.48 10.11 2.66
CA ALA A 258 0.07 11.40 3.05
C ALA A 258 -0.82 12.56 2.58
N GLU A 259 -1.32 12.50 1.35
CA GLU A 259 -2.23 13.50 0.78
C GLU A 259 -3.65 13.46 1.39
N ALA A 260 -3.98 12.39 2.11
CA ALA A 260 -5.18 12.28 2.95
C ALA A 260 -4.96 12.77 4.41
N GLY A 261 -3.77 13.28 4.74
CA GLY A 261 -3.41 13.77 6.07
C GLY A 261 -2.97 12.67 7.05
N GLY A 262 -2.78 11.44 6.58
CA GLY A 262 -2.14 10.36 7.33
C GLY A 262 -0.62 10.43 7.21
N PHE A 263 0.07 9.53 7.90
CA PHE A 263 1.52 9.40 7.75
C PHE A 263 1.99 7.96 8.01
N VAL A 264 3.23 7.69 7.69
CA VAL A 264 3.91 6.41 7.92
C VAL A 264 5.07 6.63 8.88
N ALA A 265 5.08 5.87 9.97
CA ALA A 265 6.22 5.68 10.85
C ALA A 265 6.85 4.30 10.60
N SER A 266 8.00 4.03 11.20
CA SER A 266 8.57 2.68 11.19
C SER A 266 7.65 1.73 11.97
N GLY A 267 7.48 0.52 11.44
CA GLY A 267 6.84 -0.57 12.16
C GLY A 267 7.71 -1.13 13.30
N ASN A 268 8.97 -0.70 13.41
CA ASN A 268 9.82 -0.90 14.58
C ASN A 268 9.79 0.34 15.47
N PRO A 269 9.69 0.20 16.80
CA PRO A 269 9.65 1.35 17.70
C PRO A 269 10.83 2.30 17.59
N GLY A 270 10.53 3.61 17.60
CA GLY A 270 11.51 4.69 17.79
C GLY A 270 11.90 5.47 16.54
N GLU A 271 11.48 5.07 15.34
CA GLU A 271 11.80 5.76 14.10
C GLU A 271 10.53 6.37 13.47
N TRP A 272 10.49 7.70 13.39
CA TRP A 272 9.33 8.45 12.89
C TRP A 272 9.31 8.66 11.37
N GLU A 273 10.46 8.61 10.73
CA GLU A 273 10.65 8.92 9.31
C GLU A 273 11.39 7.78 8.61
N PRO A 274 10.73 6.63 8.42
CA PRO A 274 11.37 5.50 7.75
C PRO A 274 11.65 5.84 6.28
N ALA A 275 12.72 5.27 5.74
CA ALA A 275 12.98 5.34 4.32
C ALA A 275 11.91 4.57 3.52
N ILE A 276 11.72 4.95 2.26
CA ILE A 276 10.73 4.30 1.38
C ILE A 276 11.00 2.80 1.16
N ASP A 277 12.23 2.38 1.40
CA ASP A 277 12.72 0.99 1.28
C ASP A 277 13.09 0.36 2.64
N SER A 278 12.54 0.88 3.76
CA SER A 278 12.86 0.39 5.12
C SER A 278 12.31 -1.00 5.43
N ARG A 279 11.38 -1.52 4.65
CA ARG A 279 10.79 -2.86 4.77
C ARG A 279 9.87 -3.09 6.00
N VAL A 280 9.71 -2.11 6.90
CA VAL A 280 8.88 -2.26 8.12
C VAL A 280 8.12 -0.96 8.35
N TYR A 281 6.78 -1.01 8.28
CA TYR A 281 5.96 0.19 8.23
C TYR A 281 4.79 0.14 9.22
N LEU A 282 4.45 1.29 9.79
CA LEU A 282 3.25 1.56 10.56
C LEU A 282 2.57 2.80 9.99
N ALA A 283 1.50 2.61 9.27
CA ALA A 283 0.70 3.68 8.69
C ALA A 283 -0.47 4.03 9.60
N VAL A 284 -0.79 5.32 9.70
CA VAL A 284 -1.90 5.83 10.49
C VAL A 284 -2.72 6.79 9.64
N ARG A 285 -4.05 6.67 9.67
CA ARG A 285 -4.97 7.53 8.91
C ARG A 285 -4.87 8.99 9.32
N GLY A 286 -5.35 9.88 8.43
CA GLY A 286 -5.58 11.29 8.75
C GLY A 286 -6.59 11.46 9.89
N ALA A 287 -6.27 12.31 10.87
CA ALA A 287 -7.14 12.67 11.98
C ALA A 287 -6.77 14.05 12.52
N PRO A 288 -7.71 14.78 13.14
CA PRO A 288 -7.43 16.09 13.75
C PRO A 288 -6.51 16.00 14.98
N SER A 289 -6.42 14.83 15.62
CA SER A 289 -5.53 14.55 16.76
C SER A 289 -5.39 13.06 17.03
N GLY A 290 -4.40 12.67 17.86
CA GLY A 290 -4.22 11.32 18.37
C GLY A 290 -3.38 10.39 17.46
N GLN A 291 -2.83 10.89 16.36
CA GLN A 291 -2.05 10.07 15.43
C GLN A 291 -0.72 9.63 16.05
N ARG A 292 0.01 10.56 16.67
CA ARG A 292 1.31 10.26 17.28
C ARG A 292 1.14 9.37 18.50
N GLU A 293 0.16 9.66 19.33
CA GLU A 293 -0.20 8.88 20.51
C GLU A 293 -0.56 7.43 20.12
N LEU A 294 -1.29 7.23 19.02
CA LEU A 294 -1.63 5.90 18.53
C LEU A 294 -0.38 5.11 18.11
N VAL A 295 0.58 5.77 17.43
CA VAL A 295 1.86 5.15 17.07
C VAL A 295 2.66 4.77 18.32
N GLU A 296 2.75 5.65 19.31
CA GLU A 296 3.46 5.39 20.57
C GLU A 296 2.83 4.23 21.35
N GLU A 297 1.49 4.17 21.42
CA GLU A 297 0.77 3.03 21.99
C GLU A 297 1.07 1.73 21.23
N PHE A 298 1.09 1.80 19.87
CA PHE A 298 1.39 0.63 19.05
C PHE A 298 2.84 0.15 19.29
N TRP A 299 3.79 1.07 19.32
CA TRP A 299 5.17 0.75 19.64
C TRP A 299 5.34 0.15 21.04
N ALA A 300 4.56 0.62 22.03
CA ALA A 300 4.55 0.03 23.36
C ALA A 300 4.03 -1.42 23.35
N VAL A 301 3.07 -1.75 22.47
CA VAL A 301 2.60 -3.14 22.27
C VAL A 301 3.69 -4.02 21.67
N ILE A 302 4.45 -3.53 20.69
CA ILE A 302 5.59 -4.26 20.11
C ILE A 302 6.68 -4.45 21.18
N GLY A 303 6.93 -3.42 22.01
CA GLY A 303 7.95 -3.42 23.06
C GLY A 303 9.36 -3.49 22.48
N ASP A 304 10.19 -4.40 22.98
CA ASP A 304 11.58 -4.59 22.54
C ASP A 304 11.69 -5.37 21.22
N GLY A 305 10.56 -5.83 20.68
CA GLY A 305 10.52 -6.57 19.40
C GLY A 305 11.04 -5.72 18.24
N ARG A 306 11.85 -6.34 17.40
CA ARG A 306 12.32 -5.71 16.15
C ARG A 306 12.19 -6.71 15.03
N MET A 307 11.69 -6.25 13.91
CA MET A 307 11.74 -6.98 12.65
C MET A 307 12.93 -6.49 11.83
N ASP A 308 13.69 -7.43 11.32
CA ASP A 308 14.88 -7.15 10.49
C ASP A 308 14.72 -7.89 9.16
N TYR A 309 14.71 -7.13 8.08
CA TYR A 309 14.65 -7.64 6.72
C TYR A 309 15.85 -7.11 5.96
N GLN A 310 16.72 -8.02 5.54
CA GLN A 310 17.88 -7.66 4.72
C GLN A 310 17.44 -7.14 3.35
N HIS A 311 18.19 -6.17 2.85
CA HIS A 311 17.97 -5.53 1.54
C HIS A 311 18.56 -6.36 0.40
#